data_c6f21b3ef5d3371ad700dd0f26907444
#
_entry.id   c6f21b3ef5d3371ad700dd0f26907444
#
_cell.length_a   1.000
_cell.length_b   1.000
_cell.length_c   1.000
_cell.angle_alpha   90.00
_cell.angle_beta   90.00
_cell.angle_gamma   90.00
#
_symmetry.space_group_name_H-M   'P 1'
#
loop_
_entity.id
_entity.type
_entity.pdbx_description
1 polymer ?
#
loop_
_entity_poly.entity_id
_entity_poly.type
_entity_poly.pdbx_seq_one_letter_code
_entity_poly.pdbx_strand_id
1 'polypeptide(L)'
;DLHSFPTRRSSDLLAAAFGYTNASWTLKCDLTCEYVCRMLNHMKAHGYAQVTPRRNDPDVTELPWVDFSSGYIQRAAARFPKQGSRRPWRLYQNYALDIMTLRFGSLKDEAIEFLPARRAGATDAAANPARQVA
;
A
#
# COMPACT_ATOMS: atom_id res chain seq x y z
N ASP A 1 -12.91 14.13 5.79
CA ASP A 1 -12.57 13.17 4.72
C ASP A 1 -11.04 13.01 4.62
N LEU A 2 -10.47 12.30 5.61
CA LEU A 2 -9.03 12.00 5.67
C LEU A 2 -8.61 10.86 4.72
N HIS A 3 -9.53 10.37 3.91
CA HIS A 3 -9.25 9.38 2.86
C HIS A 3 -8.93 10.02 1.51
N SER A 4 -9.04 11.31 1.39
CA SER A 4 -8.58 12.05 0.23
C SER A 4 -7.19 12.64 0.50
N PHE A 5 -6.15 11.80 0.55
CA PHE A 5 -4.90 12.29 0.06
C PHE A 5 -5.17 12.88 -1.33
N PRO A 6 -4.68 14.09 -1.62
CA PRO A 6 -4.92 14.69 -2.93
C PRO A 6 -4.21 13.86 -4.00
N THR A 7 -4.89 12.83 -4.46
CA THR A 7 -4.40 11.91 -5.51
C THR A 7 -4.63 12.46 -6.90
N ARG A 8 -4.88 13.74 -7.03
CA ARG A 8 -5.05 14.33 -8.35
C ARG A 8 -3.83 15.16 -8.72
N ARG A 9 -2.95 14.59 -9.52
CA ARG A 9 -1.94 15.19 -10.42
C ARG A 9 -0.50 15.39 -9.96
N SER A 10 -0.08 15.16 -8.73
CA SER A 10 1.32 15.44 -8.42
C SER A 10 2.13 14.28 -7.82
N SER A 11 1.52 13.14 -7.58
CA SER A 11 2.25 11.98 -7.09
C SER A 11 1.65 10.68 -7.62
N ASP A 12 2.03 10.32 -8.81
CA ASP A 12 1.71 9.00 -9.36
C ASP A 12 2.47 7.88 -8.62
N LEU A 13 3.39 8.25 -7.74
CA LEU A 13 4.19 7.35 -6.90
C LEU A 13 4.20 7.86 -5.46
N LEU A 14 3.39 7.24 -4.61
CA LEU A 14 3.40 7.49 -3.17
C LEU A 14 3.68 6.19 -2.43
N ALA A 15 4.73 6.17 -1.63
CA ALA A 15 5.01 5.11 -0.67
C ALA A 15 5.23 5.74 0.72
N ALA A 16 4.53 5.22 1.72
CA ALA A 16 4.69 5.67 3.10
C ALA A 16 5.55 4.66 3.87
N ALA A 17 6.60 5.14 4.52
CA ALA A 17 7.41 4.35 5.43
C ALA A 17 7.09 4.74 6.87
N PHE A 18 6.77 3.74 7.69
CA PHE A 18 6.57 3.90 9.12
C PHE A 18 7.60 3.05 9.87
N GLY A 19 8.34 3.68 10.77
CA GLY A 19 9.43 3.02 11.50
C GLY A 19 8.95 2.07 12.59
N TYR A 20 9.91 1.47 13.28
CA TYR A 20 9.62 0.64 14.44
C TYR A 20 9.31 1.50 15.66
N THR A 21 8.41 1.03 16.50
CA THR A 21 8.14 1.63 17.82
C THR A 21 9.08 1.10 18.90
N ASN A 22 9.70 -0.05 18.64
CA ASN A 22 10.58 -0.79 19.56
C ASN A 22 12.04 -0.89 19.09
N ALA A 23 12.39 -0.25 17.96
CA ALA A 23 13.72 -0.26 17.38
C ALA A 23 14.00 1.05 16.62
N SER A 24 15.17 1.15 15.99
CA SER A 24 15.49 2.33 15.17
C SER A 24 14.51 2.50 14.02
N TRP A 25 13.99 3.70 13.89
CA TRP A 25 13.06 4.09 12.84
C TRP A 25 13.62 3.87 11.43
N THR A 26 14.90 4.17 11.23
CA THR A 26 15.58 4.09 9.94
C THR A 26 15.63 2.68 9.38
N LEU A 27 15.73 1.65 10.23
CA LEU A 27 15.78 0.25 9.78
C LEU A 27 14.55 -0.13 8.95
N LYS A 28 13.38 0.32 9.34
CA LYS A 28 12.15 0.04 8.58
C LYS A 28 12.08 0.89 7.31
N CYS A 29 12.54 2.14 7.38
CA CYS A 29 12.57 3.02 6.22
C CYS A 29 13.47 2.45 5.12
N ASP A 30 14.65 1.95 5.45
CA ASP A 30 15.57 1.31 4.50
C ASP A 30 14.92 0.12 3.81
N LEU A 31 14.32 -0.80 4.58
CA LEU A 31 13.63 -1.96 4.01
C LEU A 31 12.45 -1.56 3.12
N THR A 32 11.72 -0.51 3.50
CA THR A 32 10.61 0.00 2.68
C THR A 32 11.12 0.58 1.37
N CYS A 33 12.20 1.36 1.40
CA CYS A 33 12.83 1.91 0.20
C CYS A 33 13.34 0.81 -0.74
N GLU A 34 14.02 -0.21 -0.21
CA GLU A 34 14.48 -1.36 -0.99
C GLU A 34 13.29 -2.10 -1.64
N TYR A 35 12.21 -2.32 -0.89
CA TYR A 35 11.00 -2.96 -1.41
C TYR A 35 10.39 -2.16 -2.55
N VAL A 36 10.27 -0.84 -2.40
CA VAL A 36 9.76 0.05 -3.46
C VAL A 36 10.65 0.01 -4.69
N CYS A 37 11.97 0.06 -4.54
CA CYS A 37 12.90 -0.07 -5.66
C CYS A 37 12.77 -1.41 -6.39
N ARG A 38 12.63 -2.51 -5.66
CA ARG A 38 12.38 -3.84 -6.23
C ARG A 38 11.07 -3.86 -7.02
N MET A 39 10.03 -3.25 -6.48
CA MET A 39 8.71 -3.15 -7.12
C MET A 39 8.78 -2.35 -8.42
N LEU A 40 9.41 -1.19 -8.42
CA LEU A 40 9.59 -0.36 -9.62
C LEU A 40 10.40 -1.08 -10.70
N ASN A 41 11.47 -1.78 -10.32
CA ASN A 41 12.27 -2.57 -11.25
C ASN A 41 11.44 -3.72 -11.84
N HIS A 42 10.63 -4.38 -11.02
CA HIS A 42 9.71 -5.43 -11.48
C HIS A 42 8.68 -4.89 -12.47
N MET A 43 8.07 -3.74 -12.16
CA MET A 43 7.13 -3.08 -13.06
C MET A 43 7.78 -2.74 -14.40
N LYS A 44 8.98 -2.15 -14.37
CA LYS A 44 9.74 -1.80 -15.59
C LYS A 44 10.05 -3.04 -16.43
N ALA A 45 10.53 -4.12 -15.80
CA ALA A 45 10.91 -5.35 -16.50
C ALA A 45 9.72 -6.06 -17.16
N HIS A 46 8.49 -5.90 -16.63
CA HIS A 46 7.28 -6.56 -17.13
C HIS A 46 6.33 -5.62 -17.89
N GLY A 47 6.68 -4.37 -18.07
CA GLY A 47 5.83 -3.39 -18.78
C GLY A 47 4.55 -3.03 -18.01
N TYR A 48 4.58 -3.11 -16.67
CA TYR A 48 3.46 -2.67 -15.85
C TYR A 48 3.51 -1.15 -15.65
N ALA A 49 2.36 -0.49 -15.79
CA ALA A 49 2.21 0.95 -15.58
C ALA A 49 1.63 1.30 -14.22
N GLN A 50 0.94 0.35 -13.59
CA GLN A 50 0.28 0.58 -12.32
C GLN A 50 0.44 -0.63 -11.39
N VAL A 51 0.60 -0.36 -10.11
CA VAL A 51 0.51 -1.33 -9.03
C VAL A 51 -0.47 -0.81 -7.99
N THR A 52 -1.37 -1.67 -7.56
CA THR A 52 -2.42 -1.30 -6.60
C THR A 52 -2.54 -2.39 -5.54
N PRO A 53 -2.40 -2.06 -4.24
CA PRO A 53 -2.72 -3.00 -3.18
C PRO A 53 -4.23 -3.25 -3.14
N ARG A 54 -4.63 -4.52 -3.05
CA ARG A 54 -6.03 -4.95 -2.99
C ARG A 54 -6.27 -5.82 -1.77
N ARG A 55 -7.26 -5.48 -0.97
CA ARG A 55 -7.71 -6.32 0.12
C ARG A 55 -8.76 -7.31 -0.42
N ASN A 56 -8.29 -8.47 -0.88
CA ASN A 56 -9.16 -9.50 -1.47
C ASN A 56 -9.60 -10.56 -0.44
N ASP A 57 -8.98 -10.59 0.74
CA ASP A 57 -9.30 -11.56 1.81
C ASP A 57 -10.38 -10.99 2.73
N PRO A 58 -11.60 -11.57 2.73
CA PRO A 58 -12.70 -11.11 3.58
C PRO A 58 -12.46 -11.38 5.08
N ASP A 59 -11.59 -12.32 5.41
CA ASP A 59 -11.30 -12.69 6.80
C ASP A 59 -10.31 -11.73 7.47
N VAL A 60 -9.75 -10.77 6.73
CA VAL A 60 -8.90 -9.74 7.30
C VAL A 60 -9.74 -8.74 8.07
N THR A 61 -9.62 -8.76 9.38
CA THR A 61 -10.26 -7.77 10.26
C THR A 61 -9.33 -6.56 10.48
N GLU A 62 -9.94 -5.41 10.78
CA GLU A 62 -9.21 -4.19 11.06
C GLU A 62 -8.71 -4.18 12.50
N LEU A 63 -7.46 -3.80 12.70
CA LEU A 63 -6.83 -3.60 13.99
C LEU A 63 -6.29 -2.17 14.09
N PRO A 64 -6.14 -1.61 15.30
CA PRO A 64 -5.43 -0.36 15.48
C PRO A 64 -4.03 -0.43 14.87
N TRP A 65 -3.59 0.66 14.24
CA TRP A 65 -2.29 0.68 13.56
C TRP A 65 -1.12 0.43 14.51
N VAL A 66 -1.18 1.04 15.69
CA VAL A 66 -0.16 0.91 16.74
C VAL A 66 -0.85 0.89 18.09
N ASP A 67 -0.33 0.06 18.98
CA ASP A 67 -0.80 -0.02 20.35
C ASP A 67 -0.03 0.99 21.23
N PHE A 68 -0.50 2.22 21.24
CA PHE A 68 0.05 3.27 22.09
C PHE A 68 -0.89 3.54 23.27
N SER A 69 -0.34 3.48 24.47
CA SER A 69 -1.06 3.73 25.72
C SER A 69 -1.26 5.24 26.02
N SER A 70 -0.63 6.15 25.27
CA SER A 70 -0.71 7.58 25.54
C SER A 70 -2.10 8.16 25.22
N GLY A 71 -2.67 8.92 26.16
CA GLY A 71 -4.05 9.41 26.07
C GLY A 71 -4.33 10.33 24.88
N TYR A 72 -3.34 11.07 24.34
CA TYR A 72 -3.55 11.89 23.14
C TYR A 72 -3.66 11.04 21.87
N ILE A 73 -2.94 9.93 21.80
CA ILE A 73 -3.03 8.99 20.69
C ILE A 73 -4.38 8.25 20.73
N GLN A 74 -4.83 7.85 21.90
CA GLN A 74 -6.14 7.22 22.03
C GLN A 74 -7.29 8.14 21.56
N ARG A 75 -7.21 9.43 21.86
CA ARG A 75 -8.20 10.42 21.35
C ARG A 75 -8.16 10.59 19.84
N ALA A 76 -6.99 10.39 19.22
CA ALA A 76 -6.81 10.47 17.78
C ALA A 76 -6.94 9.12 17.05
N ALA A 77 -7.11 8.01 17.78
CA ALA A 77 -7.07 6.65 17.23
C ALA A 77 -8.05 6.41 16.08
N ALA A 78 -9.22 7.06 16.13
CA ALA A 78 -10.21 6.97 15.05
C ALA A 78 -9.75 7.60 13.73
N ARG A 79 -8.76 8.49 13.78
CA ARG A 79 -8.21 9.21 12.63
C ARG A 79 -6.95 8.55 12.07
N PHE A 80 -6.34 7.64 12.81
CA PHE A 80 -5.16 6.92 12.34
C PHE A 80 -5.54 5.83 11.32
N PRO A 81 -4.64 5.52 10.39
CA PRO A 81 -4.79 4.35 9.55
C PRO A 81 -4.95 3.10 10.41
N LYS A 82 -5.53 2.07 9.86
CA LYS A 82 -5.67 0.77 10.52
C LYS A 82 -4.76 -0.24 9.85
N GLN A 83 -4.40 -1.28 10.59
CA GLN A 83 -3.71 -2.44 10.04
C GLN A 83 -4.67 -3.62 9.93
N GLY A 84 -4.29 -4.63 9.15
CA GLY A 84 -5.05 -5.88 9.09
C GLY A 84 -4.62 -6.87 10.16
N SER A 85 -5.45 -7.87 10.42
CA SER A 85 -5.20 -8.92 11.41
C SER A 85 -4.13 -9.92 10.99
N ARG A 86 -3.85 -10.05 9.68
CA ARG A 86 -2.86 -10.98 9.11
C ARG A 86 -2.08 -10.36 7.96
N ARG A 87 -1.02 -11.06 7.49
CA ARG A 87 -0.24 -10.67 6.32
C ARG A 87 -1.12 -10.56 5.08
N PRO A 88 -0.74 -9.67 4.14
CA PRO A 88 0.38 -8.73 4.17
C PRO A 88 0.07 -7.43 4.93
N TRP A 89 -1.15 -7.29 5.47
CA TRP A 89 -1.69 -6.06 6.04
C TRP A 89 -1.31 -5.79 7.49
N ARG A 90 -0.61 -6.74 8.14
CA ARG A 90 -0.20 -6.61 9.54
C ARG A 90 1.22 -6.11 9.70
N LEU A 91 1.41 -5.16 10.61
CA LEU A 91 2.72 -4.66 11.05
C LEU A 91 3.20 -5.48 12.25
N TYR A 92 4.19 -6.34 12.05
CA TYR A 92 4.67 -7.24 13.11
C TYR A 92 5.69 -6.59 14.05
N GLN A 93 6.22 -5.40 13.73
CA GLN A 93 7.23 -4.71 14.51
C GLN A 93 8.46 -5.60 14.81
N ASN A 94 8.83 -6.45 13.86
CA ASN A 94 9.93 -7.40 13.96
C ASN A 94 10.86 -7.24 12.77
N TYR A 95 12.08 -6.75 13.03
CA TYR A 95 13.05 -6.43 11.99
C TYR A 95 13.50 -7.66 11.17
N ALA A 96 13.77 -8.81 11.85
CA ALA A 96 14.19 -10.02 11.14
C ALA A 96 13.09 -10.54 10.20
N LEU A 97 11.83 -10.51 10.65
CA LEU A 97 10.69 -10.89 9.84
C LEU A 97 10.50 -9.94 8.65
N ASP A 98 10.72 -8.65 8.86
CA ASP A 98 10.59 -7.64 7.81
C ASP A 98 11.72 -7.75 6.78
N ILE A 99 12.94 -8.09 7.17
CA ILE A 99 14.01 -8.42 6.22
C ILE A 99 13.56 -9.57 5.31
N MET A 100 13.08 -10.66 5.89
CA MET A 100 12.66 -11.83 5.12
C MET A 100 11.52 -11.51 4.16
N THR A 101 10.58 -10.66 4.56
CA THR A 101 9.41 -10.34 3.75
C THR A 101 9.65 -9.22 2.75
N LEU A 102 10.26 -8.11 3.16
CA LEU A 102 10.42 -6.93 2.30
C LEU A 102 11.64 -7.03 1.39
N ARG A 103 12.75 -7.63 1.85
CA ARG A 103 13.97 -7.79 1.04
C ARG A 103 13.94 -9.04 0.17
N PHE A 104 13.46 -10.17 0.71
CA PHE A 104 13.52 -11.47 0.03
C PHE A 104 12.16 -12.04 -0.37
N GLY A 105 11.06 -11.50 0.15
CA GLY A 105 9.72 -11.96 -0.17
C GLY A 105 9.33 -11.76 -1.63
N SER A 106 8.35 -12.52 -2.08
CA SER A 106 7.77 -12.37 -3.42
C SER A 106 7.09 -11.01 -3.58
N LEU A 107 7.22 -10.39 -4.76
CA LEU A 107 6.43 -9.22 -5.14
C LEU A 107 5.07 -9.61 -5.75
N LYS A 108 4.90 -10.88 -6.14
CA LYS A 108 3.64 -11.43 -6.63
C LYS A 108 2.89 -12.00 -5.46
N ASP A 109 1.93 -11.23 -4.95
CA ASP A 109 1.05 -11.56 -3.85
C ASP A 109 -0.39 -11.32 -4.31
N GLU A 110 -1.34 -12.09 -3.81
CA GLU A 110 -2.78 -11.90 -4.10
C GLU A 110 -3.29 -10.53 -3.68
N ALA A 111 -2.59 -9.88 -2.74
CA ALA A 111 -2.89 -8.53 -2.29
C ALA A 111 -2.34 -7.42 -3.19
N ILE A 112 -1.61 -7.75 -4.27
CA ILE A 112 -1.00 -6.77 -5.17
C ILE A 112 -1.45 -7.03 -6.60
N GLU A 113 -2.12 -6.06 -7.18
CA GLU A 113 -2.54 -6.06 -8.56
C GLU A 113 -1.60 -5.23 -9.42
N PHE A 114 -1.05 -5.84 -10.48
CA PHE A 114 -0.24 -5.17 -11.48
C PHE A 114 -1.04 -5.01 -12.77
N LEU A 115 -1.11 -3.79 -13.30
CA LEU A 115 -1.78 -3.50 -14.55
C LEU A 115 -0.77 -3.06 -15.61
N PRO A 116 -0.84 -3.60 -16.86
CA PRO A 116 0.03 -3.19 -17.94
C PRO A 116 -0.25 -1.76 -18.37
N ALA A 117 0.73 -1.14 -19.03
CA ALA A 117 0.53 0.15 -19.70
C ALA A 117 -0.59 0.00 -20.73
N ARG A 118 -1.62 0.85 -20.64
CA ARG A 118 -2.61 0.95 -21.73
C ARG A 118 -1.89 1.36 -23.00
N ARG A 119 -1.96 0.55 -24.06
CA ARG A 119 -1.49 0.98 -25.37
C ARG A 119 -2.30 2.22 -25.77
N ALA A 120 -1.62 3.31 -26.04
CA ALA A 120 -2.24 4.50 -26.61
C ALA A 120 -2.84 4.09 -27.98
N GLY A 121 -4.16 3.90 -28.05
CA GLY A 121 -4.83 3.46 -29.28
C GLY A 121 -6.09 2.62 -29.10
N ALA A 122 -6.41 2.18 -27.88
CA ALA A 122 -7.73 1.56 -27.62
C ALA A 122 -8.71 2.69 -27.26
N THR A 123 -9.47 3.12 -28.25
CA THR A 123 -10.57 4.08 -28.16
C THR A 123 -11.50 3.76 -27.00
N ASP A 124 -11.80 4.77 -26.19
CA ASP A 124 -12.83 4.81 -25.14
C ASP A 124 -14.24 4.61 -25.76
N ALA A 125 -14.56 3.40 -26.19
CA ALA A 125 -15.88 3.07 -26.73
C ALA A 125 -16.76 2.26 -25.77
N ALA A 126 -16.35 2.01 -24.54
CA ALA A 126 -17.10 1.14 -23.65
C ALA A 126 -17.06 1.54 -22.17
N ALA A 127 -17.19 2.82 -21.83
CA ALA A 127 -17.39 3.18 -20.42
C ALA A 127 -18.04 4.56 -20.27
N ASN A 128 -19.27 4.75 -20.73
CA ASN A 128 -20.21 5.64 -20.04
C ASN A 128 -21.68 5.44 -20.50
N PRO A 129 -22.46 4.55 -19.93
CA PRO A 129 -23.91 4.49 -20.17
C PRO A 129 -24.72 5.53 -19.38
N ALA A 130 -24.09 6.47 -18.67
CA ALA A 130 -24.77 7.40 -17.77
C ALA A 130 -24.87 8.85 -18.29
N ARG A 131 -24.90 9.07 -19.62
CA ARG A 131 -25.20 10.39 -20.20
C ARG A 131 -26.22 10.31 -21.32
N GLN A 132 -27.36 9.71 -21.01
CA GLN A 132 -28.57 9.87 -21.81
C GLN A 132 -29.75 9.87 -20.85
N VAL A 133 -30.05 10.99 -20.21
CA VAL A 133 -31.41 11.45 -19.86
C VAL A 133 -31.37 12.96 -19.65
N ALA A 134 -32.14 13.62 -20.44
CA ALA A 134 -32.68 15.00 -20.46
C ALA A 134 -32.05 15.89 -21.51
#